data_3eb8dc4ede63a0923d978560dd98a2c8
#
_entry.id   3eb8dc4ede63a0923d978560dd98a2c8
#
_cell.length_a   1.000
_cell.length_b   1.000
_cell.length_c   1.000
_cell.angle_alpha   90.00
_cell.angle_beta   90.00
_cell.angle_gamma   90.00
#
_symmetry.space_group_name_H-M   'P 1'
#
loop_
_entity.id
_entity.type
_entity.pdbx_description
1 polymer ?
#
loop_
_entity_poly.entity_id
_entity_poly.type
_entity_poly.pdbx_seq_one_letter_code
_entity_poly.pdbx_strand_id
1 'polypeptide(L)'
;VEAHGTGTQLGDEIELKALNDVFGGASNDSRRYLGSLKSNFGHLDTAAGGAGVIKASLALSSGTIPPTASVTDPVESLILGKPPFIVNSSPVPFPTPPGKPRRAGVSSFGIGGTNAHLILEEPPFGGGHKTTRSNFIVPVSAVDKDRLDTLRGQFELQLGANLSEAANIAYTAQRGRKGFSQRGFFIISPSGAENPRHRWRQVESPVLDDFRPNVVFLLGGQDTFDSQVIEALFSTEPEFQSQYLKVTQRLKQLGLDDASLVVDPLEFKKATNPGSGTLALFCAQYAICRMWEAWGITPSAMLGVSLGEYVAAVLTGVISLDDGLRIVAQADRFAVNYPMGQTAAVGCGAESLRKRLPSNVYLAVSASPAQSILSGSPQVLEGFCNQLKSEGLAVHPNGANVPFHSPLMREWVDSLAPMLDNIGFDVARTPYVSCVTGNWVTDSDVADPAHYRKIFETEARLEDSIVALKNRFPVERTIFLEAGIGSSIGSFIRQAPSTEERLGMFSTAPETWRLDAGRYPQALSDHLLSTLGDLWALNAGVDWLGFSRAERLTKVSI
;
A
#
# COMPACT_ATOMS: atom_id res chain seq x y z
N VAL A 1 42.07 -7.13 -8.64
CA VAL A 1 41.67 -7.81 -9.89
C VAL A 1 41.53 -9.30 -9.61
N GLU A 2 40.44 -9.88 -10.06
CA GLU A 2 40.31 -11.35 -10.20
C GLU A 2 40.87 -11.74 -11.56
N ALA A 3 42.01 -12.34 -11.59
CA ALA A 3 42.71 -12.74 -12.80
C ALA A 3 42.09 -13.98 -13.45
N HIS A 4 42.31 -14.14 -14.75
CA HIS A 4 42.07 -15.43 -15.37
C HIS A 4 42.95 -16.50 -14.71
N GLY A 5 44.23 -16.22 -14.47
CA GLY A 5 45.14 -16.87 -13.52
C GLY A 5 45.04 -18.38 -13.50
N THR A 6 45.45 -19.07 -14.57
CA THR A 6 45.39 -20.53 -14.71
C THR A 6 46.54 -21.27 -14.06
N GLY A 7 47.54 -20.56 -13.53
CA GLY A 7 48.74 -21.14 -12.93
C GLY A 7 49.74 -21.71 -13.97
N THR A 8 49.64 -21.29 -15.22
CA THR A 8 50.60 -21.65 -16.26
C THR A 8 51.62 -20.51 -16.42
N GLN A 9 52.91 -20.86 -16.45
CA GLN A 9 53.98 -19.86 -16.50
C GLN A 9 53.78 -18.84 -17.65
N LEU A 10 53.54 -19.30 -18.88
CA LEU A 10 53.37 -18.45 -20.04
C LEU A 10 52.08 -17.63 -19.96
N GLY A 11 50.96 -18.24 -19.54
CA GLY A 11 49.65 -17.56 -19.47
C GLY A 11 49.62 -16.45 -18.41
N ASP A 12 50.12 -16.74 -17.22
CA ASP A 12 50.17 -15.79 -16.12
C ASP A 12 51.11 -14.62 -16.40
N GLU A 13 52.29 -14.87 -17.07
CA GLU A 13 53.22 -13.82 -17.48
C GLU A 13 52.60 -12.88 -18.54
N ILE A 14 51.87 -13.42 -19.53
CA ILE A 14 51.21 -12.62 -20.57
C ILE A 14 50.07 -11.76 -19.93
N GLU A 15 49.26 -12.33 -19.05
CA GLU A 15 48.23 -11.61 -18.36
C GLU A 15 48.79 -10.49 -17.48
N LEU A 16 49.83 -10.80 -16.69
CA LEU A 16 50.49 -9.81 -15.85
C LEU A 16 51.13 -8.69 -16.66
N LYS A 17 51.74 -8.99 -17.79
CA LYS A 17 52.28 -7.96 -18.70
C LYS A 17 51.18 -7.04 -19.18
N ALA A 18 50.06 -7.57 -19.66
CA ALA A 18 48.92 -6.77 -20.10
C ALA A 18 48.34 -5.89 -18.98
N LEU A 19 48.21 -6.41 -17.78
CA LEU A 19 47.77 -5.66 -16.60
C LEU A 19 48.80 -4.56 -16.23
N ASN A 20 50.09 -4.84 -16.31
CA ASN A 20 51.15 -3.87 -16.05
C ASN A 20 51.20 -2.76 -17.10
N ASP A 21 50.97 -3.05 -18.38
CA ASP A 21 50.89 -2.06 -19.43
C ASP A 21 49.73 -1.05 -19.18
N VAL A 22 48.62 -1.51 -18.63
CA VAL A 22 47.49 -0.66 -18.31
C VAL A 22 47.66 0.09 -16.99
N PHE A 23 48.18 -0.55 -15.95
CA PHE A 23 48.20 -0.02 -14.59
C PHE A 23 49.58 0.46 -14.12
N GLY A 24 50.65 0.16 -14.86
CA GLY A 24 52.03 0.42 -14.45
C GLY A 24 52.44 1.89 -14.34
N GLY A 25 51.72 2.80 -15.02
CA GLY A 25 51.96 4.25 -14.97
C GLY A 25 51.36 4.99 -13.79
N ALA A 26 50.62 4.32 -12.92
CA ALA A 26 49.97 4.95 -11.76
C ALA A 26 50.98 5.14 -10.60
N SER A 27 50.85 6.25 -9.87
CA SER A 27 51.70 6.60 -8.73
C SER A 27 51.87 5.43 -7.73
N ASN A 28 53.06 5.32 -7.18
CA ASN A 28 53.49 4.22 -6.26
C ASN A 28 52.61 4.02 -5.00
N ASP A 29 51.61 4.87 -4.78
CA ASP A 29 50.82 4.87 -3.54
C ASP A 29 49.50 4.07 -3.62
N SER A 30 49.12 3.57 -4.80
CA SER A 30 47.90 2.79 -4.99
C SER A 30 48.17 1.31 -5.18
N ARG A 31 48.32 0.57 -4.04
CA ARG A 31 48.41 -0.89 -4.06
C ARG A 31 47.13 -1.51 -4.65
N ARG A 32 47.27 -2.39 -5.62
CA ARG A 32 46.21 -3.18 -6.22
C ARG A 32 46.38 -4.64 -5.87
N TYR A 33 45.30 -5.27 -5.47
CA TYR A 33 45.34 -6.70 -5.15
C TYR A 33 45.01 -7.51 -6.40
N LEU A 34 45.74 -8.63 -6.58
CA LEU A 34 45.56 -9.58 -7.66
C LEU A 34 45.33 -10.96 -7.04
N GLY A 35 44.32 -11.66 -7.52
CA GLY A 35 44.07 -13.02 -7.06
C GLY A 35 43.35 -13.86 -8.12
N SER A 36 43.26 -15.16 -7.89
CA SER A 36 42.49 -16.08 -8.72
C SER A 36 41.75 -17.09 -7.87
N LEU A 37 40.44 -17.24 -8.12
CA LEU A 37 39.58 -18.23 -7.46
C LEU A 37 39.98 -19.67 -7.84
N LYS A 38 40.68 -19.85 -8.97
CA LYS A 38 41.10 -21.15 -9.47
C LYS A 38 42.04 -21.90 -8.52
N SER A 39 42.76 -21.17 -7.67
CA SER A 39 43.57 -21.77 -6.60
C SER A 39 42.74 -22.51 -5.53
N ASN A 40 41.45 -22.16 -5.39
CA ASN A 40 40.55 -22.79 -4.42
C ASN A 40 39.66 -23.88 -5.05
N PHE A 41 39.15 -23.65 -6.26
CA PHE A 41 38.12 -24.49 -6.89
C PHE A 41 38.61 -25.23 -8.14
N GLY A 42 39.85 -24.97 -8.59
CA GLY A 42 40.29 -25.40 -9.91
C GLY A 42 39.68 -24.56 -11.04
N HIS A 43 39.97 -24.95 -12.27
CA HIS A 43 39.45 -24.27 -13.45
C HIS A 43 38.05 -24.81 -13.79
N LEU A 44 37.02 -23.99 -13.59
CA LEU A 44 35.62 -24.34 -13.80
C LEU A 44 35.18 -24.23 -15.27
N ASP A 45 36.14 -24.21 -16.20
CA ASP A 45 35.91 -24.14 -17.65
C ASP A 45 35.00 -22.95 -18.02
N THR A 46 33.91 -23.20 -18.70
CA THR A 46 32.93 -22.15 -19.13
C THR A 46 32.33 -21.37 -17.97
N ALA A 47 32.28 -21.94 -16.76
CA ALA A 47 31.77 -21.27 -15.56
C ALA A 47 32.83 -20.43 -14.82
N ALA A 48 34.11 -20.49 -15.20
CA ALA A 48 35.19 -19.84 -14.46
C ALA A 48 35.03 -18.29 -14.37
N GLY A 49 34.63 -17.64 -15.44
CA GLY A 49 34.37 -16.20 -15.45
C GLY A 49 33.21 -15.81 -14.51
N GLY A 50 32.12 -16.57 -14.53
CA GLY A 50 30.99 -16.40 -13.63
C GLY A 50 31.36 -16.55 -12.14
N ALA A 51 32.16 -17.55 -11.82
CA ALA A 51 32.69 -17.76 -10.46
C ALA A 51 33.57 -16.58 -10.00
N GLY A 52 34.41 -16.03 -10.88
CA GLY A 52 35.20 -14.83 -10.62
C GLY A 52 34.35 -13.60 -10.33
N VAL A 53 33.26 -13.41 -11.09
CA VAL A 53 32.30 -12.35 -10.85
C VAL A 53 31.63 -12.48 -9.48
N ILE A 54 31.25 -13.70 -9.09
CA ILE A 54 30.64 -13.96 -7.76
C ILE A 54 31.63 -13.60 -6.65
N LYS A 55 32.89 -14.08 -6.74
CA LYS A 55 33.93 -13.76 -5.75
C LYS A 55 34.17 -12.25 -5.64
N ALA A 56 34.31 -11.56 -6.77
CA ALA A 56 34.54 -10.11 -6.78
C ALA A 56 33.36 -9.33 -6.21
N SER A 57 32.13 -9.75 -6.51
CA SER A 57 30.91 -9.14 -5.94
C SER A 57 30.83 -9.32 -4.43
N LEU A 58 31.14 -10.52 -3.92
CA LEU A 58 31.19 -10.79 -2.48
C LEU A 58 32.30 -9.99 -1.78
N ALA A 59 33.48 -9.86 -2.41
CA ALA A 59 34.57 -9.04 -1.87
C ALA A 59 34.19 -7.54 -1.80
N LEU A 60 33.53 -7.02 -2.81
CA LEU A 60 33.02 -5.64 -2.81
C LEU A 60 31.97 -5.41 -1.72
N SER A 61 31.01 -6.33 -1.58
CA SER A 61 29.94 -6.19 -0.58
C SER A 61 30.41 -6.41 0.86
N SER A 62 31.33 -7.34 1.09
CA SER A 62 31.90 -7.60 2.43
C SER A 62 32.98 -6.58 2.85
N GLY A 63 33.50 -5.80 1.90
CA GLY A 63 34.65 -4.92 2.15
C GLY A 63 35.93 -5.65 2.49
N THR A 64 36.05 -6.92 2.09
CA THR A 64 37.21 -7.76 2.39
C THR A 64 37.70 -8.45 1.13
N ILE A 65 39.01 -8.40 0.88
CA ILE A 65 39.65 -9.14 -0.20
C ILE A 65 40.12 -10.49 0.37
N PRO A 66 39.58 -11.62 -0.12
CA PRO A 66 40.01 -12.94 0.34
C PRO A 66 41.42 -13.25 -0.16
N PRO A 67 42.18 -14.16 0.51
CA PRO A 67 43.48 -14.55 0.07
C PRO A 67 43.41 -15.41 -1.20
N THR A 68 44.49 -15.40 -1.98
CA THR A 68 44.71 -16.39 -3.02
C THR A 68 45.40 -17.61 -2.39
N ALA A 69 44.75 -18.77 -2.43
CA ALA A 69 45.26 -19.96 -1.81
C ALA A 69 46.48 -20.53 -2.56
N SER A 70 47.36 -21.23 -1.83
CA SER A 70 48.44 -22.08 -2.39
C SER A 70 49.41 -21.37 -3.36
N VAL A 71 49.68 -20.09 -3.15
CA VAL A 71 50.71 -19.36 -3.90
C VAL A 71 52.05 -19.63 -3.21
N THR A 72 52.80 -20.58 -3.74
CA THR A 72 54.11 -21.00 -3.18
C THR A 72 55.29 -20.51 -4.01
N ASP A 73 55.09 -20.35 -5.33
CA ASP A 73 56.14 -19.94 -6.27
C ASP A 73 55.53 -18.94 -7.27
N PRO A 74 55.42 -17.64 -6.92
CA PRO A 74 54.86 -16.63 -7.79
C PRO A 74 55.77 -16.35 -8.99
N VAL A 75 55.19 -16.03 -10.16
CA VAL A 75 55.95 -15.70 -11.37
C VAL A 75 56.91 -14.53 -11.11
N GLU A 76 58.08 -14.57 -11.78
CA GLU A 76 59.19 -13.64 -11.55
C GLU A 76 58.77 -12.15 -11.74
N SER A 77 57.86 -11.87 -12.64
CA SER A 77 57.33 -10.53 -12.89
C SER A 77 56.51 -9.92 -11.72
N LEU A 78 56.05 -10.76 -10.78
CA LEU A 78 55.43 -10.31 -9.50
C LEU A 78 56.47 -10.02 -8.42
N ILE A 79 57.73 -10.52 -8.56
CA ILE A 79 58.80 -10.40 -7.58
C ILE A 79 59.79 -9.32 -7.95
N LEU A 80 60.13 -9.21 -9.24
CA LEU A 80 61.15 -8.30 -9.75
C LEU A 80 60.52 -6.92 -10.10
N GLY A 81 60.92 -5.93 -9.34
CA GLY A 81 60.50 -4.55 -9.54
C GLY A 81 59.51 -4.08 -8.45
N LYS A 82 58.91 -2.90 -8.65
CA LYS A 82 57.80 -2.42 -7.83
C LYS A 82 56.50 -2.69 -8.58
N PRO A 83 55.99 -3.93 -8.56
CA PRO A 83 54.76 -4.24 -9.33
C PRO A 83 53.58 -3.47 -8.75
N PRO A 84 52.68 -3.03 -9.60
CA PRO A 84 51.46 -2.36 -9.15
C PRO A 84 50.51 -3.34 -8.46
N PHE A 85 50.83 -4.65 -8.45
CA PHE A 85 49.95 -5.68 -7.92
C PHE A 85 50.58 -6.43 -6.72
N ILE A 86 49.70 -6.82 -5.78
CA ILE A 86 50.03 -7.61 -4.59
C ILE A 86 49.11 -8.83 -4.57
N VAL A 87 49.69 -10.00 -4.38
CA VAL A 87 48.94 -11.23 -4.05
C VAL A 87 48.93 -11.37 -2.53
N ASN A 88 47.76 -11.36 -1.92
CA ASN A 88 47.63 -11.51 -0.47
C ASN A 88 47.44 -12.98 -0.07
N SER A 89 48.11 -13.36 1.02
CA SER A 89 48.05 -14.71 1.63
C SER A 89 47.11 -14.79 2.84
N SER A 90 46.55 -13.64 3.27
CA SER A 90 45.56 -13.54 4.34
C SER A 90 44.48 -12.56 3.95
N PRO A 91 43.26 -12.61 4.54
CA PRO A 91 42.22 -11.65 4.26
C PRO A 91 42.68 -10.21 4.59
N VAL A 92 42.41 -9.28 3.71
CA VAL A 92 42.75 -7.86 3.92
C VAL A 92 41.50 -6.98 3.71
N PRO A 93 41.38 -5.85 4.44
CA PRO A 93 40.34 -4.89 4.18
C PRO A 93 40.41 -4.40 2.72
N PHE A 94 39.27 -4.28 2.04
CA PHE A 94 39.24 -3.74 0.70
C PHE A 94 39.42 -2.21 0.77
N PRO A 95 40.56 -1.66 0.25
CA PRO A 95 40.82 -0.23 0.35
C PRO A 95 39.70 0.61 -0.27
N THR A 96 39.26 1.63 0.42
CA THR A 96 38.27 2.57 -0.09
C THR A 96 38.92 3.95 -0.22
N PRO A 97 39.21 4.43 -1.44
CA PRO A 97 39.71 5.79 -1.61
C PRO A 97 38.65 6.80 -1.14
N PRO A 98 39.04 7.87 -0.43
CA PRO A 98 38.08 8.88 0.03
C PRO A 98 37.19 9.41 -1.10
N GLY A 99 35.86 9.32 -0.94
CA GLY A 99 34.87 9.81 -1.90
C GLY A 99 34.76 9.02 -3.22
N LYS A 100 35.39 7.84 -3.30
CA LYS A 100 35.30 6.96 -4.48
C LYS A 100 34.80 5.57 -4.09
N PRO A 101 33.97 4.92 -4.93
CA PRO A 101 33.54 3.55 -4.70
C PRO A 101 34.69 2.56 -4.89
N ARG A 102 34.61 1.39 -4.21
CA ARG A 102 35.48 0.26 -4.46
C ARG A 102 35.20 -0.30 -5.85
N ARG A 103 36.27 -0.74 -6.54
CA ARG A 103 36.15 -1.36 -7.85
C ARG A 103 36.95 -2.63 -7.94
N ALA A 104 36.42 -3.62 -8.67
CA ALA A 104 37.09 -4.86 -8.97
C ALA A 104 37.07 -5.13 -10.48
N GLY A 105 38.17 -5.55 -11.05
CA GLY A 105 38.24 -6.07 -12.40
C GLY A 105 38.16 -7.60 -12.36
N VAL A 106 37.50 -8.23 -13.32
CA VAL A 106 37.44 -9.70 -13.49
C VAL A 106 37.80 -10.04 -14.92
N SER A 107 38.86 -10.87 -15.08
CA SER A 107 39.34 -11.36 -16.38
C SER A 107 38.92 -12.79 -16.64
N SER A 108 38.48 -13.10 -17.85
CA SER A 108 38.20 -14.45 -18.30
C SER A 108 38.60 -14.58 -19.76
N PHE A 109 39.54 -15.52 -20.04
CA PHE A 109 40.11 -15.72 -21.37
C PHE A 109 39.83 -17.14 -21.86
N GLY A 110 39.20 -17.24 -23.03
CA GLY A 110 38.87 -18.51 -23.66
C GLY A 110 40.03 -19.01 -24.54
N ILE A 111 40.24 -20.31 -24.60
CA ILE A 111 41.29 -20.95 -25.40
C ILE A 111 41.16 -20.64 -26.90
N GLY A 112 39.98 -20.32 -27.36
CA GLY A 112 39.69 -19.90 -28.76
C GLY A 112 39.92 -18.42 -29.04
N GLY A 113 40.48 -17.64 -28.09
CA GLY A 113 40.74 -16.21 -28.23
C GLY A 113 39.57 -15.30 -27.85
N THR A 114 38.45 -15.83 -27.36
CA THR A 114 37.34 -15.05 -26.81
C THR A 114 37.75 -14.57 -25.42
N ASN A 115 37.99 -13.27 -25.29
CA ASN A 115 38.39 -12.63 -24.04
C ASN A 115 37.31 -11.73 -23.51
N ALA A 116 37.07 -11.75 -22.19
CA ALA A 116 36.19 -10.87 -21.48
C ALA A 116 36.90 -10.24 -20.27
N HIS A 117 36.63 -8.95 -20.05
CA HIS A 117 37.03 -8.26 -18.83
C HIS A 117 35.85 -7.43 -18.33
N LEU A 118 35.48 -7.59 -17.07
CA LEU A 118 34.38 -6.85 -16.43
C LEU A 118 34.95 -5.93 -15.35
N ILE A 119 34.37 -4.76 -15.21
CA ILE A 119 34.64 -3.87 -14.08
C ILE A 119 33.38 -3.83 -13.23
N LEU A 120 33.52 -4.22 -11.97
CA LEU A 120 32.47 -4.16 -10.95
C LEU A 120 32.76 -2.96 -10.04
N GLU A 121 31.72 -2.30 -9.64
CA GLU A 121 31.77 -1.18 -8.69
C GLU A 121 30.81 -1.48 -7.54
N GLU A 122 31.18 -1.16 -6.31
CA GLU A 122 30.25 -1.25 -5.20
C GLU A 122 29.07 -0.31 -5.45
N PRO A 123 27.85 -0.71 -5.03
CA PRO A 123 26.69 0.15 -5.21
C PRO A 123 26.91 1.48 -4.50
N PRO A 124 26.34 2.60 -4.99
CA PRO A 124 26.39 3.87 -4.29
C PRO A 124 25.99 3.64 -2.83
N PHE A 125 26.82 4.11 -1.89
CA PHE A 125 26.42 4.12 -0.47
C PHE A 125 25.13 4.93 -0.39
N GLY A 126 24.02 4.25 -0.31
CA GLY A 126 22.75 4.84 0.04
C GLY A 126 22.94 5.47 1.41
N GLY A 127 22.88 6.79 1.48
CA GLY A 127 22.92 7.46 2.77
C GLY A 127 21.91 6.80 3.70
N GLY A 128 22.35 6.36 4.86
CA GLY A 128 21.79 5.51 5.89
C GLY A 128 20.35 5.01 5.66
N HIS A 129 20.08 3.77 6.06
CA HIS A 129 18.75 3.19 6.03
C HIS A 129 17.72 4.21 6.53
N LYS A 130 16.85 4.67 5.64
CA LYS A 130 15.80 5.62 5.99
C LYS A 130 14.46 4.95 5.72
N THR A 131 13.82 4.48 6.77
CA THR A 131 12.43 4.07 6.75
C THR A 131 11.64 4.97 7.69
N THR A 132 10.44 5.30 7.30
CA THR A 132 9.47 6.00 8.15
C THR A 132 8.48 5.02 8.78
N ARG A 133 8.44 3.78 8.28
CA ARG A 133 7.57 2.74 8.83
C ARG A 133 8.17 2.12 10.08
N SER A 134 7.32 1.91 11.07
CA SER A 134 7.65 1.20 12.32
C SER A 134 7.44 -0.31 12.21
N ASN A 135 6.57 -0.75 11.29
CA ASN A 135 6.21 -2.14 11.04
C ASN A 135 6.58 -2.56 9.63
N PHE A 136 6.88 -3.83 9.46
CA PHE A 136 7.33 -4.39 8.18
C PHE A 136 6.56 -5.65 7.82
N ILE A 137 6.38 -5.87 6.51
CA ILE A 137 5.79 -7.09 5.97
C ILE A 137 6.84 -7.88 5.17
N VAL A 138 6.99 -9.16 5.48
CA VAL A 138 7.88 -10.09 4.79
C VAL A 138 7.04 -11.13 4.05
N PRO A 139 6.83 -10.98 2.74
CA PRO A 139 6.14 -11.97 1.93
C PRO A 139 7.02 -13.21 1.72
N VAL A 140 6.45 -14.39 1.88
CA VAL A 140 7.11 -15.67 1.67
C VAL A 140 6.22 -16.53 0.79
N SER A 141 6.77 -17.12 -0.27
CA SER A 141 6.01 -18.00 -1.15
C SER A 141 6.83 -19.16 -1.65
N ALA A 142 6.17 -20.28 -1.95
CA ALA A 142 6.78 -21.51 -2.46
C ALA A 142 5.85 -22.20 -3.47
N VAL A 143 6.39 -23.18 -4.18
CA VAL A 143 5.63 -23.97 -5.15
C VAL A 143 4.70 -25.00 -4.48
N ASP A 144 5.05 -25.42 -3.26
CA ASP A 144 4.28 -26.37 -2.46
C ASP A 144 4.32 -25.99 -0.97
N LYS A 145 3.46 -26.64 -0.18
CA LYS A 145 3.30 -26.36 1.24
C LYS A 145 4.55 -26.73 2.06
N ASP A 146 5.19 -27.85 1.77
CA ASP A 146 6.34 -28.33 2.55
C ASP A 146 7.52 -27.35 2.41
N ARG A 147 7.72 -26.81 1.21
CA ARG A 147 8.73 -25.78 0.97
C ARG A 147 8.35 -24.45 1.61
N LEU A 148 7.06 -24.10 1.62
CA LEU A 148 6.61 -22.90 2.33
C LEU A 148 6.87 -22.99 3.82
N ASP A 149 6.58 -24.16 4.44
CA ASP A 149 6.83 -24.39 5.87
C ASP A 149 8.33 -24.38 6.18
N THR A 150 9.17 -24.93 5.28
CA THR A 150 10.64 -24.88 5.39
C THR A 150 11.13 -23.42 5.35
N LEU A 151 10.70 -22.63 4.37
CA LEU A 151 11.07 -21.22 4.24
C LEU A 151 10.58 -20.40 5.43
N ARG A 152 9.35 -20.65 5.90
CA ARG A 152 8.82 -20.03 7.11
C ARG A 152 9.78 -20.22 8.29
N GLY A 153 10.20 -21.46 8.57
CA GLY A 153 11.14 -21.74 9.66
C GLY A 153 12.49 -21.03 9.51
N GLN A 154 13.02 -20.94 8.28
CA GLN A 154 14.25 -20.20 8.01
C GLN A 154 14.10 -18.70 8.30
N PHE A 155 13.00 -18.08 7.84
CA PHE A 155 12.71 -16.68 8.13
C PHE A 155 12.47 -16.42 9.62
N GLU A 156 11.79 -17.32 10.34
CA GLU A 156 11.60 -17.22 11.79
C GLU A 156 12.94 -17.16 12.54
N LEU A 157 13.89 -18.05 12.18
CA LEU A 157 15.23 -18.06 12.76
C LEU A 157 15.99 -16.77 12.44
N GLN A 158 15.95 -16.32 11.20
CA GLN A 158 16.66 -15.12 10.76
C GLN A 158 16.12 -13.85 11.41
N LEU A 159 14.80 -13.71 11.50
CA LEU A 159 14.14 -12.58 12.15
C LEU A 159 14.40 -12.56 13.65
N GLY A 160 14.42 -13.74 14.30
CA GLY A 160 14.78 -13.86 15.71
C GLY A 160 16.23 -13.45 16.02
N ALA A 161 17.16 -13.71 15.09
CA ALA A 161 18.57 -13.36 15.25
C ALA A 161 18.91 -11.90 14.89
N ASN A 162 18.19 -11.30 13.94
CA ASN A 162 18.56 -10.02 13.29
C ASN A 162 17.38 -9.05 13.16
N LEU A 163 16.67 -8.80 14.24
CA LEU A 163 15.49 -7.92 14.21
C LEU A 163 15.83 -6.47 13.82
N SER A 164 17.04 -6.00 14.11
CA SER A 164 17.53 -4.68 13.67
C SER A 164 17.60 -4.55 12.14
N GLU A 165 17.68 -5.68 11.42
CA GLU A 165 17.68 -5.74 9.97
C GLU A 165 16.28 -6.01 9.36
N ALA A 166 15.22 -6.00 10.17
CA ALA A 166 13.86 -6.34 9.74
C ALA A 166 13.40 -5.57 8.49
N ALA A 167 13.71 -4.29 8.41
CA ALA A 167 13.39 -3.45 7.24
C ALA A 167 14.09 -3.95 5.96
N ASN A 168 15.37 -4.28 6.04
CA ASN A 168 16.16 -4.77 4.90
C ASN A 168 15.76 -6.20 4.50
N ILE A 169 15.45 -7.06 5.48
CA ILE A 169 14.92 -8.41 5.25
C ILE A 169 13.57 -8.31 4.52
N ALA A 170 12.66 -7.46 5.00
CA ALA A 170 11.37 -7.23 4.37
C ALA A 170 11.54 -6.73 2.92
N TYR A 171 12.35 -5.71 2.71
CA TYR A 171 12.66 -5.17 1.38
C TYR A 171 13.25 -6.22 0.43
N THR A 172 14.15 -7.08 0.94
CA THR A 172 14.75 -8.15 0.15
C THR A 172 13.71 -9.19 -0.26
N ALA A 173 12.85 -9.62 0.66
CA ALA A 173 11.77 -10.57 0.39
C ALA A 173 10.77 -10.02 -0.64
N GLN A 174 10.41 -8.74 -0.52
CA GLN A 174 9.50 -8.04 -1.43
C GLN A 174 10.05 -7.91 -2.85
N ARG A 175 11.35 -7.64 -2.99
CA ARG A 175 11.99 -7.23 -4.25
C ARG A 175 12.92 -8.27 -4.87
N GLY A 176 13.34 -9.24 -4.09
CA GLY A 176 14.35 -10.24 -4.47
C GLY A 176 13.79 -11.63 -4.78
N ARG A 177 12.49 -11.83 -4.61
CA ARG A 177 11.87 -13.16 -4.74
C ARG A 177 10.73 -13.14 -5.76
N LYS A 178 10.60 -14.24 -6.51
CA LYS A 178 9.44 -14.52 -7.36
C LYS A 178 8.27 -14.96 -6.47
N GLY A 179 7.04 -14.50 -6.76
CA GLY A 179 5.83 -15.01 -6.12
C GLY A 179 5.43 -16.37 -6.71
N PHE A 180 5.12 -17.32 -5.83
CA PHE A 180 4.59 -18.66 -6.16
C PHE A 180 3.16 -18.79 -5.61
N SER A 181 2.51 -19.94 -5.85
CA SER A 181 1.12 -20.21 -5.49
C SER A 181 0.88 -20.35 -3.98
N GLN A 182 1.79 -21.04 -3.26
CA GLN A 182 1.69 -21.15 -1.82
C GLN A 182 2.26 -19.89 -1.16
N ARG A 183 1.45 -19.13 -0.44
CA ARG A 183 1.80 -17.79 0.07
C ARG A 183 1.47 -17.62 1.54
N GLY A 184 2.36 -16.96 2.24
CA GLY A 184 2.16 -16.45 3.58
C GLY A 184 3.08 -15.26 3.83
N PHE A 185 2.94 -14.61 4.95
CA PHE A 185 3.76 -13.45 5.28
C PHE A 185 3.94 -13.28 6.78
N PHE A 186 5.02 -12.61 7.15
CA PHE A 186 5.22 -12.11 8.50
C PHE A 186 4.88 -10.63 8.59
N ILE A 187 4.24 -10.24 9.67
CA ILE A 187 4.19 -8.84 10.13
C ILE A 187 5.18 -8.72 11.28
N ILE A 188 6.07 -7.75 11.17
CA ILE A 188 7.15 -7.50 12.14
C ILE A 188 6.94 -6.13 12.76
N SER A 189 6.87 -6.09 14.08
CA SER A 189 6.76 -4.87 14.88
C SER A 189 7.95 -4.75 15.82
N PRO A 190 9.07 -4.10 15.39
CA PRO A 190 10.31 -4.04 16.17
C PRO A 190 10.19 -3.25 17.47
N SER A 191 9.29 -2.25 17.53
CA SER A 191 9.15 -1.28 18.62
C SER A 191 7.99 -1.56 19.59
N GLY A 192 7.36 -2.73 19.54
CA GLY A 192 6.27 -3.09 20.45
C GLY A 192 6.78 -3.69 21.76
N ALA A 193 6.38 -3.08 22.91
CA ALA A 193 6.49 -3.54 24.31
C ALA A 193 7.21 -4.88 24.58
N GLU A 194 8.17 -4.89 25.47
CA GLU A 194 8.88 -6.01 26.13
C GLU A 194 9.31 -7.24 25.30
N ASN A 195 8.71 -7.50 24.13
CA ASN A 195 9.16 -8.53 23.17
C ASN A 195 8.82 -8.10 21.74
N PRO A 196 9.82 -7.99 20.86
CA PRO A 196 9.59 -7.79 19.43
C PRO A 196 8.78 -8.96 18.87
N ARG A 197 7.67 -8.65 18.22
CA ARG A 197 6.75 -9.68 17.70
C ARG A 197 6.86 -9.80 16.21
N HIS A 198 7.13 -10.99 15.72
CA HIS A 198 6.84 -11.39 14.36
C HIS A 198 5.65 -12.35 14.37
N ARG A 199 4.66 -12.07 13.55
CA ARG A 199 3.43 -12.85 13.45
C ARG A 199 3.31 -13.41 12.04
N TRP A 200 3.27 -14.75 11.93
CA TRP A 200 3.00 -15.44 10.68
C TRP A 200 1.52 -15.46 10.36
N ARG A 201 1.18 -15.24 9.11
CA ARG A 201 -0.15 -15.45 8.55
C ARG A 201 -0.02 -16.16 7.20
N GLN A 202 -0.80 -17.22 7.04
CA GLN A 202 -0.94 -17.94 5.80
C GLN A 202 -2.38 -17.83 5.35
N VAL A 203 -2.59 -17.52 4.08
CA VAL A 203 -3.92 -17.50 3.47
C VAL A 203 -4.04 -18.78 2.67
N GLU A 204 -4.98 -19.63 3.05
CA GLU A 204 -5.39 -20.75 2.19
C GLU A 204 -6.12 -20.14 1.00
N SER A 205 -5.41 -20.04 -0.11
CA SER A 205 -5.98 -19.47 -1.32
C SER A 205 -6.47 -20.59 -2.22
N PRO A 206 -7.73 -20.57 -2.67
CA PRO A 206 -8.19 -21.44 -3.73
C PRO A 206 -7.61 -21.05 -5.10
N VAL A 207 -6.71 -20.07 -5.13
CA VAL A 207 -6.25 -19.39 -6.34
C VAL A 207 -5.21 -20.25 -7.04
N LEU A 208 -5.58 -20.74 -8.22
CA LEU A 208 -4.66 -21.26 -9.24
C LEU A 208 -3.71 -20.15 -9.70
N ASP A 209 -2.50 -20.49 -10.08
CA ASP A 209 -1.41 -19.55 -10.45
C ASP A 209 -1.82 -18.44 -11.44
N ASP A 210 -2.81 -18.68 -12.29
CA ASP A 210 -3.27 -17.75 -13.33
C ASP A 210 -4.53 -16.94 -12.94
N PHE A 211 -5.09 -17.17 -11.75
CA PHE A 211 -6.29 -16.44 -11.32
C PHE A 211 -5.93 -15.09 -10.71
N ARG A 212 -6.51 -14.01 -11.22
CA ARG A 212 -6.47 -12.67 -10.64
C ARG A 212 -7.88 -12.27 -10.22
N PRO A 213 -8.12 -12.01 -8.94
CA PRO A 213 -9.44 -11.62 -8.44
C PRO A 213 -9.83 -10.23 -8.94
N ASN A 214 -11.14 -9.99 -9.06
CA ASN A 214 -11.65 -8.64 -9.14
C ASN A 214 -11.46 -7.96 -7.78
N VAL A 215 -11.11 -6.67 -7.78
CA VAL A 215 -11.08 -5.87 -6.55
C VAL A 215 -12.14 -4.78 -6.68
N VAL A 216 -13.02 -4.69 -5.70
CA VAL A 216 -14.05 -3.66 -5.64
C VAL A 216 -13.75 -2.74 -4.47
N PHE A 217 -13.61 -1.44 -4.75
CA PHE A 217 -13.44 -0.44 -3.70
C PHE A 217 -14.80 -0.01 -3.15
N LEU A 218 -14.91 -0.04 -1.81
CA LEU A 218 -16.08 0.42 -1.08
C LEU A 218 -15.72 1.73 -0.39
N LEU A 219 -16.54 2.77 -0.60
CA LEU A 219 -16.29 4.14 -0.17
C LEU A 219 -17.45 4.62 0.71
N GLY A 220 -17.17 4.76 2.00
CA GLY A 220 -18.19 5.12 3.01
C GLY A 220 -18.60 6.58 3.00
N GLY A 221 -19.69 6.86 3.70
CA GLY A 221 -20.22 8.21 3.93
C GLY A 221 -19.62 8.88 5.16
N GLN A 222 -20.25 9.98 5.58
CA GLN A 222 -19.82 10.83 6.71
C GLN A 222 -19.72 10.09 8.04
N ASP A 223 -20.52 9.06 8.24
CA ASP A 223 -20.53 8.20 9.43
C ASP A 223 -19.23 7.42 9.65
N THR A 224 -18.36 7.36 8.63
CA THR A 224 -17.06 6.68 8.70
C THR A 224 -15.92 7.61 9.12
N PHE A 225 -16.16 8.90 9.35
CA PHE A 225 -15.11 9.85 9.71
C PHE A 225 -14.46 9.53 11.05
N ASP A 226 -13.14 9.36 11.04
CA ASP A 226 -12.32 9.18 12.23
C ASP A 226 -10.97 9.90 12.05
N SER A 227 -10.78 10.99 12.79
CA SER A 227 -9.57 11.80 12.73
C SER A 227 -8.32 11.03 13.15
N GLN A 228 -8.45 10.07 14.08
CA GLN A 228 -7.32 9.29 14.57
C GLN A 228 -6.76 8.37 13.47
N VAL A 229 -7.63 7.83 12.61
CA VAL A 229 -7.20 7.04 11.44
C VAL A 229 -6.39 7.91 10.48
N ILE A 230 -6.88 9.11 10.18
CA ILE A 230 -6.20 10.04 9.26
C ILE A 230 -4.85 10.46 9.84
N GLU A 231 -4.80 10.86 11.12
CA GLU A 231 -3.56 11.23 11.82
C GLU A 231 -2.55 10.09 11.81
N ALA A 232 -3.00 8.86 12.08
CA ALA A 232 -2.14 7.68 12.11
C ALA A 232 -1.61 7.32 10.72
N LEU A 233 -2.45 7.28 9.68
CA LEU A 233 -2.00 7.05 8.30
C LEU A 233 -1.03 8.14 7.84
N PHE A 234 -1.31 9.40 8.16
CA PHE A 234 -0.46 10.52 7.78
C PHE A 234 0.94 10.43 8.42
N SER A 235 1.04 9.89 9.63
CA SER A 235 2.31 9.75 10.34
C SER A 235 3.08 8.47 10.00
N THR A 236 2.39 7.40 9.57
CA THR A 236 3.01 6.07 9.39
C THR A 236 3.18 5.65 7.94
N GLU A 237 2.36 6.18 7.02
CA GLU A 237 2.34 5.73 5.63
C GLU A 237 2.77 6.85 4.65
N PRO A 238 4.02 6.79 4.15
CA PRO A 238 4.57 7.84 3.28
C PRO A 238 3.77 8.10 2.00
N GLU A 239 3.20 7.04 1.40
CA GLU A 239 2.41 7.20 0.17
C GLU A 239 1.08 7.90 0.47
N PHE A 240 0.39 7.52 1.56
CA PHE A 240 -0.82 8.24 2.00
C PHE A 240 -0.50 9.71 2.27
N GLN A 241 0.55 10.00 3.04
CA GLN A 241 0.98 11.36 3.32
C GLN A 241 1.22 12.17 2.04
N SER A 242 1.94 11.58 1.07
CA SER A 242 2.21 12.21 -0.22
C SER A 242 0.93 12.55 -0.98
N GLN A 243 -0.01 11.61 -1.08
CA GLN A 243 -1.27 11.83 -1.79
C GLN A 243 -2.16 12.83 -1.06
N TYR A 244 -2.24 12.75 0.26
CA TYR A 244 -3.02 13.68 1.08
C TYR A 244 -2.51 15.12 0.95
N LEU A 245 -1.18 15.31 1.01
CA LEU A 245 -0.57 16.63 0.83
C LEU A 245 -0.81 17.20 -0.58
N LYS A 246 -0.82 16.38 -1.63
CA LYS A 246 -1.16 16.84 -2.98
C LYS A 246 -2.59 17.39 -3.05
N VAL A 247 -3.54 16.68 -2.45
CA VAL A 247 -4.95 17.10 -2.43
C VAL A 247 -5.13 18.39 -1.63
N THR A 248 -4.55 18.47 -0.43
CA THR A 248 -4.65 19.67 0.42
C THR A 248 -3.91 20.86 -0.16
N GLN A 249 -2.78 20.64 -0.86
CA GLN A 249 -2.13 21.69 -1.62
C GLN A 249 -3.02 22.18 -2.79
N ARG A 250 -3.76 21.25 -3.44
CA ARG A 250 -4.71 21.65 -4.49
C ARG A 250 -5.86 22.48 -3.94
N LEU A 251 -6.39 22.13 -2.76
CA LEU A 251 -7.37 22.97 -2.04
C LEU A 251 -6.89 24.40 -1.85
N LYS A 252 -5.65 24.59 -1.36
CA LYS A 252 -5.04 25.91 -1.19
C LYS A 252 -4.95 26.69 -2.50
N GLN A 253 -4.54 26.03 -3.59
CA GLN A 253 -4.47 26.66 -4.92
C GLN A 253 -5.86 27.10 -5.44
N LEU A 254 -6.93 26.43 -5.02
CA LEU A 254 -8.30 26.77 -5.37
C LEU A 254 -8.92 27.83 -4.44
N GLY A 255 -8.19 28.29 -3.43
CA GLY A 255 -8.71 29.24 -2.42
C GLY A 255 -9.78 28.65 -1.52
N LEU A 256 -9.74 27.34 -1.26
CA LEU A 256 -10.70 26.59 -0.46
C LEU A 256 -10.18 26.26 0.94
N ASP A 257 -9.14 26.95 1.40
CA ASP A 257 -8.45 26.71 2.66
C ASP A 257 -8.80 27.71 3.77
N ASP A 258 -10.06 28.15 3.82
CA ASP A 258 -10.51 29.03 4.89
C ASP A 258 -10.57 28.32 6.26
N ALA A 259 -10.57 29.12 7.34
CA ALA A 259 -10.50 28.61 8.70
C ALA A 259 -11.71 27.77 9.15
N SER A 260 -12.80 27.73 8.36
CA SER A 260 -13.97 26.87 8.62
C SER A 260 -13.76 25.43 8.14
N LEU A 261 -12.77 25.18 7.28
CA LEU A 261 -12.49 23.89 6.66
C LEU A 261 -11.19 23.30 7.21
N VAL A 262 -11.28 22.51 8.27
CA VAL A 262 -10.09 21.87 8.90
C VAL A 262 -9.75 20.60 8.13
N VAL A 263 -8.68 20.66 7.35
CA VAL A 263 -8.15 19.51 6.58
C VAL A 263 -6.73 19.11 7.01
N ASP A 264 -6.09 19.87 7.89
CA ASP A 264 -4.78 19.49 8.43
C ASP A 264 -4.94 18.42 9.51
N PRO A 265 -4.38 17.20 9.33
CA PRO A 265 -4.49 16.14 10.32
C PRO A 265 -4.00 16.52 11.71
N LEU A 266 -3.04 17.44 11.81
CA LEU A 266 -2.49 17.90 13.07
C LEU A 266 -3.40 18.90 13.83
N GLU A 267 -4.39 19.45 13.13
CA GLU A 267 -5.34 20.43 13.69
C GLU A 267 -6.71 19.82 14.01
N PHE A 268 -6.99 18.56 13.66
CA PHE A 268 -8.30 17.92 13.88
C PHE A 268 -8.76 17.95 15.34
N LYS A 269 -7.83 17.84 16.29
CA LYS A 269 -8.16 17.92 17.74
C LYS A 269 -8.71 19.27 18.18
N LYS A 270 -8.51 20.32 17.37
CA LYS A 270 -9.00 21.68 17.63
C LYS A 270 -10.35 21.95 16.98
N ALA A 271 -10.79 21.07 16.07
CA ALA A 271 -12.05 21.22 15.37
C ALA A 271 -13.21 20.92 16.33
N THR A 272 -13.91 21.96 16.73
CA THR A 272 -15.08 21.87 17.64
C THR A 272 -16.41 21.69 16.88
N ASN A 273 -16.39 21.69 15.53
CA ASN A 273 -17.59 21.75 14.73
C ASN A 273 -17.87 20.40 14.04
N PRO A 274 -19.05 19.77 14.27
CA PRO A 274 -19.42 18.48 13.67
C PRO A 274 -19.48 18.47 12.14
N GLY A 275 -19.62 19.64 11.49
CA GLY A 275 -19.65 19.74 10.03
C GLY A 275 -18.27 19.77 9.37
N SER A 276 -17.21 20.03 10.11
CA SER A 276 -15.86 20.24 9.59
C SER A 276 -15.11 18.98 9.13
N GLY A 277 -15.75 17.81 9.13
CA GLY A 277 -15.12 16.54 8.77
C GLY A 277 -15.36 16.07 7.33
N THR A 278 -16.33 16.63 6.62
CA THR A 278 -16.74 16.12 5.31
C THR A 278 -15.64 16.27 4.26
N LEU A 279 -15.02 17.45 4.19
CA LEU A 279 -13.93 17.72 3.26
C LEU A 279 -12.66 16.92 3.61
N ALA A 280 -12.34 16.81 4.90
CA ALA A 280 -11.23 16.01 5.37
C ALA A 280 -11.41 14.52 5.05
N LEU A 281 -12.63 14.01 5.22
CA LEU A 281 -12.99 12.62 4.85
C LEU A 281 -12.84 12.40 3.34
N PHE A 282 -13.31 13.31 2.51
CA PHE A 282 -13.14 13.25 1.05
C PHE A 282 -11.65 13.18 0.67
N CYS A 283 -10.84 14.10 1.20
CA CYS A 283 -9.41 14.15 0.95
C CYS A 283 -8.72 12.84 1.39
N ALA A 284 -9.11 12.31 2.55
CA ALA A 284 -8.54 11.08 3.07
C ALA A 284 -8.93 9.85 2.26
N GLN A 285 -10.20 9.68 1.91
CA GLN A 285 -10.64 8.56 1.07
C GLN A 285 -9.99 8.61 -0.31
N TYR A 286 -9.91 9.77 -0.93
CA TYR A 286 -9.20 9.94 -2.19
C TYR A 286 -7.72 9.54 -2.06
N ALA A 287 -7.03 10.03 -1.02
CA ALA A 287 -5.62 9.71 -0.79
C ALA A 287 -5.39 8.21 -0.49
N ILE A 288 -6.30 7.56 0.27
CA ILE A 288 -6.27 6.12 0.55
C ILE A 288 -6.40 5.33 -0.76
N CYS A 289 -7.35 5.67 -1.62
CA CYS A 289 -7.53 4.97 -2.90
C CYS A 289 -6.29 5.12 -3.78
N ARG A 290 -5.71 6.33 -3.86
CA ARG A 290 -4.46 6.56 -4.60
C ARG A 290 -3.26 5.82 -4.00
N MET A 291 -3.21 5.66 -2.69
CA MET A 291 -2.21 4.82 -2.01
C MET A 291 -2.34 3.35 -2.42
N TRP A 292 -3.55 2.80 -2.39
CA TRP A 292 -3.78 1.41 -2.83
C TRP A 292 -3.43 1.21 -4.30
N GLU A 293 -3.81 2.15 -5.17
CA GLU A 293 -3.43 2.13 -6.59
C GLU A 293 -1.90 2.18 -6.78
N ALA A 294 -1.21 3.04 -6.02
CA ALA A 294 0.26 3.12 -6.05
C ALA A 294 0.93 1.82 -5.58
N TRP A 295 0.25 1.03 -4.75
CA TRP A 295 0.68 -0.30 -4.32
C TRP A 295 0.22 -1.43 -5.26
N GLY A 296 -0.35 -1.07 -6.43
CA GLY A 296 -0.76 -2.01 -7.48
C GLY A 296 -2.18 -2.56 -7.34
N ILE A 297 -2.92 -2.17 -6.30
CA ILE A 297 -4.30 -2.58 -6.10
C ILE A 297 -5.23 -1.64 -6.86
N THR A 298 -5.62 -2.05 -8.06
CA THR A 298 -6.50 -1.26 -8.94
C THR A 298 -7.93 -1.79 -8.89
N PRO A 299 -8.95 -0.93 -8.72
CA PRO A 299 -10.32 -1.39 -8.65
C PRO A 299 -10.88 -1.81 -10.02
N SER A 300 -11.56 -2.95 -10.05
CA SER A 300 -12.39 -3.40 -11.19
C SER A 300 -13.75 -2.68 -11.20
N ALA A 301 -14.20 -2.22 -10.02
CA ALA A 301 -15.40 -1.41 -9.84
C ALA A 301 -15.35 -0.68 -8.49
N MET A 302 -16.27 0.27 -8.29
CA MET A 302 -16.44 0.98 -7.02
C MET A 302 -17.91 0.98 -6.58
N LEU A 303 -18.12 1.10 -5.27
CA LEU A 303 -19.42 1.41 -4.66
C LEU A 303 -19.20 2.58 -3.70
N GLY A 304 -19.82 3.71 -3.98
CA GLY A 304 -19.82 4.88 -3.11
C GLY A 304 -21.15 5.03 -2.39
N VAL A 305 -21.11 5.36 -1.11
CA VAL A 305 -22.30 5.67 -0.31
C VAL A 305 -22.22 7.13 0.12
N SER A 306 -23.25 7.92 -0.20
CA SER A 306 -23.29 9.34 0.21
C SER A 306 -22.05 10.10 -0.30
N LEU A 307 -21.23 10.68 0.59
CA LEU A 307 -19.98 11.34 0.23
C LEU A 307 -19.05 10.44 -0.60
N GLY A 308 -19.03 9.13 -0.31
CA GLY A 308 -18.22 8.16 -1.06
C GLY A 308 -18.59 8.08 -2.54
N GLU A 309 -19.78 8.47 -2.94
CA GLU A 309 -20.18 8.53 -4.35
C GLU A 309 -19.48 9.69 -5.09
N TYR A 310 -19.27 10.83 -4.45
CA TYR A 310 -18.44 11.91 -5.02
C TYR A 310 -16.97 11.49 -5.15
N VAL A 311 -16.46 10.73 -4.16
CA VAL A 311 -15.10 10.18 -4.26
C VAL A 311 -15.01 9.21 -5.44
N ALA A 312 -16.00 8.32 -5.61
CA ALA A 312 -16.06 7.41 -6.76
C ALA A 312 -16.12 8.17 -8.09
N ALA A 313 -16.96 9.19 -8.20
CA ALA A 313 -17.09 10.00 -9.41
C ALA A 313 -15.75 10.68 -9.80
N VAL A 314 -15.01 11.18 -8.82
CA VAL A 314 -13.68 11.78 -9.07
C VAL A 314 -12.64 10.70 -9.45
N LEU A 315 -12.59 9.58 -8.74
CA LEU A 315 -11.63 8.52 -9.01
C LEU A 315 -11.84 7.86 -10.38
N THR A 316 -13.11 7.73 -10.79
CA THR A 316 -13.46 7.17 -12.10
C THR A 316 -13.30 8.18 -13.25
N GLY A 317 -13.06 9.45 -12.92
CA GLY A 317 -12.81 10.51 -13.88
C GLY A 317 -14.07 11.18 -14.43
N VAL A 318 -15.23 10.90 -13.86
CA VAL A 318 -16.52 11.54 -14.21
C VAL A 318 -16.50 13.03 -13.87
N ILE A 319 -15.96 13.35 -12.68
CA ILE A 319 -15.81 14.73 -12.20
C ILE A 319 -14.31 14.97 -12.00
N SER A 320 -13.83 16.19 -12.31
CA SER A 320 -12.46 16.57 -12.00
C SER A 320 -12.24 16.62 -10.48
N LEU A 321 -10.99 16.41 -10.03
CA LEU A 321 -10.65 16.57 -8.61
C LEU A 321 -10.99 17.98 -8.12
N ASP A 322 -10.74 18.99 -8.95
CA ASP A 322 -11.02 20.39 -8.61
C ASP A 322 -12.50 20.65 -8.34
N ASP A 323 -13.35 20.09 -9.19
CA ASP A 323 -14.80 20.26 -9.04
C ASP A 323 -15.32 19.44 -7.85
N GLY A 324 -14.82 18.24 -7.66
CA GLY A 324 -15.12 17.44 -6.45
C GLY A 324 -14.76 18.17 -5.16
N LEU A 325 -13.58 18.80 -5.11
CA LEU A 325 -13.15 19.60 -3.96
C LEU A 325 -14.04 20.84 -3.74
N ARG A 326 -14.44 21.54 -4.81
CA ARG A 326 -15.38 22.69 -4.69
C ARG A 326 -16.73 22.28 -4.17
N ILE A 327 -17.31 21.19 -4.70
CA ILE A 327 -18.61 20.68 -4.27
C ILE A 327 -18.57 20.33 -2.79
N VAL A 328 -17.59 19.54 -2.38
CA VAL A 328 -17.51 19.04 -1.01
C VAL A 328 -17.15 20.15 -0.01
N ALA A 329 -16.30 21.11 -0.41
CA ALA A 329 -16.03 22.28 0.42
C ALA A 329 -17.28 23.15 0.64
N GLN A 330 -18.08 23.35 -0.41
CA GLN A 330 -19.35 24.06 -0.28
C GLN A 330 -20.34 23.29 0.59
N ALA A 331 -20.37 21.96 0.43
CA ALA A 331 -21.19 21.08 1.26
C ALA A 331 -20.82 21.20 2.75
N ASP A 332 -19.54 21.19 3.07
CA ASP A 332 -19.03 21.26 4.44
C ASP A 332 -19.34 22.63 5.09
N ARG A 333 -19.11 23.74 4.37
CA ARG A 333 -19.48 25.09 4.83
C ARG A 333 -20.94 25.23 5.16
N PHE A 334 -21.81 24.62 4.37
CA PHE A 334 -23.23 24.70 4.56
C PHE A 334 -23.70 23.89 5.78
N ALA A 335 -23.13 22.69 5.97
CA ALA A 335 -23.46 21.79 7.08
C ALA A 335 -23.23 22.44 8.46
N VAL A 336 -22.27 23.36 8.57
CA VAL A 336 -21.97 24.12 9.79
C VAL A 336 -23.16 24.99 10.24
N ASN A 337 -23.93 25.50 9.30
CA ASN A 337 -24.99 26.51 9.55
C ASN A 337 -26.42 25.96 9.34
N TYR A 338 -26.55 24.66 9.03
CA TYR A 338 -27.85 24.08 8.66
C TYR A 338 -28.73 23.79 9.89
N PRO A 339 -30.06 23.94 9.76
CA PRO A 339 -30.99 23.64 10.85
C PRO A 339 -30.90 22.18 11.27
N MET A 340 -30.93 21.96 12.59
CA MET A 340 -30.73 20.65 13.20
C MET A 340 -31.75 19.61 12.71
N GLY A 341 -31.23 18.51 12.17
CA GLY A 341 -31.93 17.27 11.96
C GLY A 341 -31.29 16.16 12.77
N GLN A 342 -31.84 14.98 12.68
CA GLN A 342 -31.27 13.80 13.32
C GLN A 342 -31.37 12.58 12.41
N THR A 343 -30.50 11.60 12.65
CA THR A 343 -30.58 10.28 12.04
C THR A 343 -30.57 9.20 13.11
N ALA A 344 -31.21 8.07 12.82
CA ALA A 344 -31.25 6.93 13.72
C ALA A 344 -31.17 5.61 12.95
N ALA A 345 -30.32 4.68 13.39
CA ALA A 345 -30.28 3.32 12.88
C ALA A 345 -31.39 2.50 13.55
N VAL A 346 -32.12 1.72 12.75
CA VAL A 346 -33.24 0.88 13.20
C VAL A 346 -33.01 -0.55 12.72
N GLY A 347 -33.15 -1.50 13.63
CA GLY A 347 -33.07 -2.95 13.36
C GLY A 347 -34.33 -3.47 12.66
N CYS A 348 -34.65 -2.91 11.49
CA CYS A 348 -35.80 -3.26 10.67
C CYS A 348 -35.53 -2.90 9.20
N GLY A 349 -35.95 -3.77 8.29
CA GLY A 349 -35.80 -3.52 6.86
C GLY A 349 -36.70 -2.40 6.33
N ALA A 350 -36.27 -1.79 5.24
CA ALA A 350 -36.88 -0.61 4.62
C ALA A 350 -38.37 -0.79 4.28
N GLU A 351 -38.75 -1.93 3.71
CA GLU A 351 -40.13 -2.21 3.28
C GLU A 351 -41.14 -2.13 4.44
N SER A 352 -40.77 -2.63 5.62
CA SER A 352 -41.61 -2.59 6.81
C SER A 352 -41.77 -1.18 7.38
N LEU A 353 -40.76 -0.32 7.21
CA LEU A 353 -40.78 1.05 7.73
C LEU A 353 -41.50 2.01 6.79
N ARG A 354 -41.37 1.88 5.46
CA ARG A 354 -41.94 2.82 4.46
C ARG A 354 -43.44 3.11 4.69
N LYS A 355 -44.23 2.09 5.07
CA LYS A 355 -45.68 2.23 5.29
C LYS A 355 -46.04 2.89 6.61
N ARG A 356 -45.09 3.15 7.48
CA ARG A 356 -45.27 3.56 8.87
C ARG A 356 -44.64 4.93 9.19
N LEU A 357 -43.89 5.51 8.25
CA LEU A 357 -43.18 6.75 8.47
C LEU A 357 -44.15 7.92 8.72
N PRO A 358 -44.03 8.64 9.85
CA PRO A 358 -44.77 9.87 10.03
C PRO A 358 -44.26 10.99 9.13
N SER A 359 -45.04 12.03 8.95
CA SER A 359 -44.60 13.24 8.20
C SER A 359 -43.32 13.80 8.82
N ASN A 360 -42.37 14.24 7.98
CA ASN A 360 -41.04 14.75 8.37
C ASN A 360 -40.08 13.71 8.99
N VAL A 361 -40.36 12.40 8.81
CA VAL A 361 -39.41 11.32 8.98
C VAL A 361 -39.28 10.57 7.66
N TYR A 362 -38.07 10.29 7.25
CA TYR A 362 -37.74 9.72 5.95
C TYR A 362 -36.80 8.52 6.13
N LEU A 363 -36.90 7.60 5.20
CA LEU A 363 -35.90 6.52 5.07
C LEU A 363 -34.67 7.10 4.41
N ALA A 364 -33.61 7.27 5.20
CA ALA A 364 -32.34 7.82 4.73
C ALA A 364 -31.49 6.79 4.01
N VAL A 365 -31.39 5.57 4.58
CA VAL A 365 -30.62 4.48 3.98
C VAL A 365 -31.38 3.16 4.14
N SER A 366 -31.62 2.46 3.04
CA SER A 366 -31.96 1.03 3.05
C SER A 366 -30.65 0.23 3.06
N ALA A 367 -30.20 -0.16 4.26
CA ALA A 367 -28.87 -0.71 4.44
C ALA A 367 -28.81 -2.23 4.22
N SER A 368 -29.80 -2.96 4.71
CA SER A 368 -29.96 -4.41 4.55
C SER A 368 -31.40 -4.84 4.80
N PRO A 369 -31.78 -6.11 4.52
CA PRO A 369 -33.12 -6.63 4.84
C PRO A 369 -33.52 -6.48 6.31
N ALA A 370 -32.54 -6.30 7.21
CA ALA A 370 -32.73 -6.24 8.66
C ALA A 370 -32.37 -4.88 9.28
N GLN A 371 -31.88 -3.91 8.48
CA GLN A 371 -31.42 -2.63 9.01
C GLN A 371 -31.69 -1.47 8.06
N SER A 372 -32.13 -0.37 8.63
CA SER A 372 -32.35 0.90 7.94
C SER A 372 -31.87 2.08 8.76
N ILE A 373 -31.62 3.21 8.11
CA ILE A 373 -31.35 4.49 8.77
C ILE A 373 -32.51 5.43 8.45
N LEU A 374 -33.06 6.04 9.50
CA LEU A 374 -34.08 7.07 9.41
C LEU A 374 -33.44 8.46 9.55
N SER A 375 -34.05 9.45 8.91
CA SER A 375 -33.68 10.86 8.98
C SER A 375 -34.92 11.70 9.18
N GLY A 376 -34.84 12.79 9.98
CA GLY A 376 -36.00 13.64 10.18
C GLY A 376 -35.76 14.80 11.13
N SER A 377 -36.82 15.58 11.39
CA SER A 377 -36.80 16.61 12.41
C SER A 377 -36.66 15.98 13.80
N PRO A 378 -35.87 16.59 14.72
CA PRO A 378 -35.49 15.94 15.97
C PRO A 378 -36.66 15.40 16.78
N GLN A 379 -37.68 16.23 17.05
CA GLN A 379 -38.82 15.86 17.90
C GLN A 379 -39.67 14.73 17.31
N VAL A 380 -39.91 14.78 15.97
CA VAL A 380 -40.76 13.77 15.32
C VAL A 380 -40.01 12.45 15.20
N LEU A 381 -38.73 12.50 14.84
CA LEU A 381 -37.88 11.32 14.75
C LEU A 381 -37.71 10.64 16.12
N GLU A 382 -37.45 11.40 17.18
CA GLU A 382 -37.36 10.88 18.55
C GLU A 382 -38.63 10.20 18.99
N GLY A 383 -39.81 10.84 18.76
CA GLY A 383 -41.11 10.24 19.07
C GLY A 383 -41.32 8.92 18.35
N PHE A 384 -41.03 8.87 17.06
CA PHE A 384 -41.14 7.63 16.26
C PHE A 384 -40.14 6.57 16.69
N CYS A 385 -38.88 6.92 17.00
CA CYS A 385 -37.88 6.03 17.54
C CYS A 385 -38.32 5.41 18.89
N ASN A 386 -38.96 6.21 19.77
CA ASN A 386 -39.49 5.70 21.03
C ASN A 386 -40.66 4.74 20.82
N GLN A 387 -41.54 4.98 19.85
CA GLN A 387 -42.57 4.04 19.45
C GLN A 387 -41.93 2.72 18.96
N LEU A 388 -40.96 2.76 18.04
CA LEU A 388 -40.29 1.55 17.53
C LEU A 388 -39.59 0.75 18.65
N LYS A 389 -38.97 1.44 19.62
CA LYS A 389 -38.40 0.80 20.81
C LYS A 389 -39.46 0.08 21.66
N SER A 390 -40.63 0.71 21.83
CA SER A 390 -41.74 0.10 22.59
C SER A 390 -42.29 -1.15 21.91
N GLU A 391 -42.09 -1.29 20.61
CA GLU A 391 -42.43 -2.47 19.81
C GLU A 391 -41.34 -3.54 19.81
N GLY A 392 -40.24 -3.31 20.53
CA GLY A 392 -39.12 -4.26 20.67
C GLY A 392 -38.05 -4.15 19.58
N LEU A 393 -38.08 -3.13 18.73
CA LEU A 393 -37.04 -2.93 17.71
C LEU A 393 -35.80 -2.28 18.32
N ALA A 394 -34.63 -2.70 17.87
CA ALA A 394 -33.37 -2.02 18.18
C ALA A 394 -33.31 -0.68 17.47
N VAL A 395 -33.08 0.40 18.22
CA VAL A 395 -32.97 1.75 17.69
C VAL A 395 -31.81 2.47 18.35
N HIS A 396 -30.88 2.96 17.53
CA HIS A 396 -29.67 3.65 17.97
C HIS A 396 -29.59 5.02 17.31
N PRO A 397 -29.44 6.13 18.07
CA PRO A 397 -29.12 7.43 17.50
C PRO A 397 -27.81 7.35 16.71
N ASN A 398 -27.75 7.98 15.54
CA ASN A 398 -26.56 7.93 14.67
C ASN A 398 -25.64 9.15 14.84
N GLY A 399 -25.91 10.03 15.81
CA GLY A 399 -25.06 11.18 16.16
C GLY A 399 -24.99 12.32 15.13
N ALA A 400 -25.53 12.15 13.93
CA ALA A 400 -25.56 13.20 12.92
C ALA A 400 -26.66 14.23 13.26
N ASN A 401 -26.28 15.51 13.27
CA ASN A 401 -27.19 16.63 13.51
C ASN A 401 -27.77 17.22 12.22
N VAL A 402 -27.58 16.55 11.09
CA VAL A 402 -28.03 16.95 9.76
C VAL A 402 -28.97 15.87 9.23
N PRO A 403 -30.15 16.23 8.65
CA PRO A 403 -31.12 15.26 8.16
C PRO A 403 -30.75 14.72 6.76
N PHE A 404 -29.56 14.19 6.60
CA PHE A 404 -29.06 13.64 5.34
C PHE A 404 -30.03 12.64 4.72
N HIS A 405 -30.00 12.53 3.40
CA HIS A 405 -30.79 11.61 2.61
C HIS A 405 -32.30 11.79 2.80
N SER A 406 -32.71 13.05 2.90
CA SER A 406 -34.15 13.42 3.02
C SER A 406 -34.48 14.69 2.26
N PRO A 407 -35.76 14.90 1.90
CA PRO A 407 -36.22 16.15 1.29
C PRO A 407 -35.95 17.39 2.15
N LEU A 408 -35.67 17.23 3.44
CA LEU A 408 -35.27 18.33 4.31
C LEU A 408 -33.94 18.98 3.89
N MET A 409 -33.12 18.29 3.10
CA MET A 409 -31.85 18.79 2.55
C MET A 409 -32.04 19.68 1.29
N ARG A 410 -33.22 19.84 0.78
CA ARG A 410 -33.49 20.50 -0.53
C ARG A 410 -32.87 21.88 -0.63
N GLU A 411 -33.11 22.76 0.35
CA GLU A 411 -32.57 24.13 0.35
C GLU A 411 -31.03 24.12 0.23
N TRP A 412 -30.40 23.20 0.94
CA TRP A 412 -28.95 23.02 0.87
C TRP A 412 -28.48 22.50 -0.49
N VAL A 413 -29.18 21.48 -1.03
CA VAL A 413 -28.87 20.92 -2.35
C VAL A 413 -29.06 21.96 -3.45
N ASP A 414 -30.11 22.80 -3.35
CA ASP A 414 -30.35 23.89 -4.29
C ASP A 414 -29.21 24.92 -4.28
N SER A 415 -28.52 25.11 -3.16
CA SER A 415 -27.34 25.98 -3.09
C SER A 415 -26.14 25.44 -3.90
N LEU A 416 -26.08 24.13 -4.15
CA LEU A 416 -25.06 23.50 -4.98
C LEU A 416 -25.41 23.55 -6.48
N ALA A 417 -26.67 23.78 -6.84
CA ALA A 417 -27.13 23.70 -8.22
C ALA A 417 -26.35 24.59 -9.19
N PRO A 418 -26.07 25.89 -8.91
CA PRO A 418 -25.29 26.71 -9.84
C PRO A 418 -23.88 26.21 -10.11
N MET A 419 -23.29 25.50 -9.15
CA MET A 419 -21.98 24.91 -9.31
C MET A 419 -22.06 23.63 -10.16
N LEU A 420 -22.99 22.73 -9.83
CA LEU A 420 -23.18 21.46 -10.55
C LEU A 420 -23.57 21.69 -12.01
N ASP A 421 -24.36 22.72 -12.32
CA ASP A 421 -24.76 23.05 -13.68
C ASP A 421 -23.59 23.57 -14.56
N ASN A 422 -22.48 23.95 -13.95
CA ASN A 422 -21.28 24.46 -14.64
C ASN A 422 -20.11 23.45 -14.67
N ILE A 423 -20.29 22.24 -14.16
CA ILE A 423 -19.28 21.17 -14.18
C ILE A 423 -19.34 20.41 -15.50
N GLY A 424 -18.18 20.08 -16.05
CA GLY A 424 -18.05 19.11 -17.13
C GLY A 424 -18.07 17.70 -16.57
N PHE A 425 -18.96 16.86 -17.09
CA PHE A 425 -19.04 15.46 -16.73
C PHE A 425 -18.50 14.59 -17.88
N ASP A 426 -17.59 13.66 -17.57
CA ASP A 426 -17.06 12.66 -18.49
C ASP A 426 -17.66 11.28 -18.23
N VAL A 427 -17.42 10.33 -19.13
CA VAL A 427 -17.80 8.94 -18.92
C VAL A 427 -16.90 8.29 -17.86
N ALA A 428 -17.47 7.40 -17.06
CA ALA A 428 -16.71 6.69 -16.04
C ALA A 428 -15.70 5.71 -16.67
N ARG A 429 -14.41 5.86 -16.37
CA ARG A 429 -13.34 4.97 -16.84
C ARG A 429 -13.34 3.63 -16.12
N THR A 430 -13.78 3.60 -14.88
CA THR A 430 -14.03 2.40 -14.08
C THR A 430 -15.49 2.40 -13.68
N PRO A 431 -16.24 1.30 -13.88
CA PRO A 431 -17.65 1.25 -13.52
C PRO A 431 -17.85 1.43 -12.02
N TYR A 432 -18.91 2.12 -11.61
CA TYR A 432 -19.30 2.20 -10.22
C TYR A 432 -20.80 2.07 -10.04
N VAL A 433 -21.21 1.68 -8.83
CA VAL A 433 -22.61 1.57 -8.44
C VAL A 433 -22.99 2.83 -7.64
N SER A 434 -24.14 3.42 -7.98
CA SER A 434 -24.70 4.55 -7.28
C SER A 434 -25.76 4.11 -6.27
N CYS A 435 -25.68 4.63 -5.06
CA CYS A 435 -26.73 4.45 -4.07
C CYS A 435 -27.98 5.31 -4.34
N VAL A 436 -27.91 6.30 -5.23
CA VAL A 436 -29.09 7.07 -5.67
C VAL A 436 -30.03 6.18 -6.48
N THR A 437 -29.48 5.40 -7.40
CA THR A 437 -30.28 4.50 -8.27
C THR A 437 -30.39 3.08 -7.72
N GLY A 438 -29.48 2.68 -6.83
CA GLY A 438 -29.34 1.29 -6.38
C GLY A 438 -28.79 0.38 -7.48
N ASN A 439 -28.12 0.91 -8.50
CA ASN A 439 -27.66 0.18 -9.67
C ASN A 439 -26.37 0.78 -10.25
N TRP A 440 -25.84 0.15 -11.27
CA TRP A 440 -24.72 0.65 -12.06
C TRP A 440 -25.08 2.00 -12.68
N VAL A 441 -24.17 2.97 -12.57
CA VAL A 441 -24.36 4.26 -13.25
C VAL A 441 -24.28 4.06 -14.76
N THR A 442 -25.13 4.79 -15.47
CA THR A 442 -25.13 4.88 -16.93
C THR A 442 -24.51 6.21 -17.38
N ASP A 443 -24.14 6.31 -18.66
CA ASP A 443 -23.62 7.57 -19.21
C ASP A 443 -24.65 8.72 -19.06
N SER A 444 -25.95 8.41 -19.08
CA SER A 444 -27.01 9.40 -18.83
C SER A 444 -27.08 9.82 -17.38
N ASP A 445 -26.83 8.92 -16.41
CA ASP A 445 -26.80 9.28 -14.99
C ASP A 445 -25.62 10.21 -14.69
N VAL A 446 -24.43 9.88 -15.19
CA VAL A 446 -23.24 10.68 -14.93
C VAL A 446 -23.26 12.06 -15.61
N ALA A 447 -23.98 12.19 -16.73
CA ALA A 447 -24.13 13.46 -17.44
C ALA A 447 -25.20 14.38 -16.84
N ASP A 448 -26.02 13.89 -15.90
CA ASP A 448 -27.12 14.65 -15.30
C ASP A 448 -26.70 15.32 -13.98
N PRO A 449 -26.59 16.67 -13.91
CA PRO A 449 -26.32 17.37 -12.65
C PRO A 449 -27.31 17.03 -11.54
N ALA A 450 -28.56 16.68 -11.90
CA ALA A 450 -29.59 16.32 -10.93
C ALA A 450 -29.29 14.99 -10.22
N HIS A 451 -28.50 14.08 -10.83
CA HIS A 451 -28.03 12.86 -10.19
C HIS A 451 -27.22 13.19 -8.92
N TYR A 452 -26.27 14.12 -9.04
CA TYR A 452 -25.38 14.49 -7.92
C TYR A 452 -26.11 15.26 -6.82
N ARG A 453 -27.17 16.01 -7.14
CA ARG A 453 -28.05 16.63 -6.14
C ARG A 453 -28.76 15.57 -5.30
N LYS A 454 -29.25 14.50 -5.93
CA LYS A 454 -29.99 13.43 -5.26
C LYS A 454 -29.14 12.68 -4.23
N ILE A 455 -27.81 12.68 -4.32
CA ILE A 455 -26.93 11.98 -3.39
C ILE A 455 -27.21 12.34 -1.93
N PHE A 456 -27.55 13.60 -1.63
CA PHE A 456 -27.83 14.05 -0.26
C PHE A 456 -29.32 14.22 0.06
N GLU A 457 -30.17 14.33 -0.96
CA GLU A 457 -31.59 14.66 -0.83
C GLU A 457 -32.49 13.42 -0.82
N THR A 458 -32.02 12.30 -1.40
CA THR A 458 -32.82 11.08 -1.56
C THR A 458 -32.25 9.92 -0.77
N GLU A 459 -33.09 8.92 -0.54
CA GLU A 459 -32.69 7.66 0.08
C GLU A 459 -31.47 7.04 -0.60
N ALA A 460 -30.47 6.64 0.19
CA ALA A 460 -29.36 5.83 -0.28
C ALA A 460 -29.78 4.35 -0.29
N ARG A 461 -29.88 3.77 -1.48
CA ARG A 461 -30.34 2.40 -1.76
C ARG A 461 -29.16 1.41 -1.68
N LEU A 462 -28.57 1.28 -0.48
CA LEU A 462 -27.35 0.48 -0.31
C LEU A 462 -27.62 -1.03 -0.51
N GLU A 463 -28.77 -1.53 -0.04
CA GLU A 463 -29.15 -2.94 -0.22
C GLU A 463 -29.23 -3.30 -1.70
N ASP A 464 -29.92 -2.50 -2.52
CA ASP A 464 -30.03 -2.71 -3.96
C ASP A 464 -28.68 -2.61 -4.65
N SER A 465 -27.86 -1.66 -4.22
CA SER A 465 -26.50 -1.45 -4.72
C SER A 465 -25.60 -2.66 -4.49
N ILE A 466 -25.69 -3.29 -3.31
CA ILE A 466 -24.97 -4.53 -2.99
C ILE A 466 -25.47 -5.68 -3.86
N VAL A 467 -26.77 -5.78 -4.11
CA VAL A 467 -27.34 -6.80 -5.01
C VAL A 467 -26.82 -6.60 -6.44
N ALA A 468 -26.89 -5.37 -6.96
CA ALA A 468 -26.40 -5.04 -8.31
C ALA A 468 -24.89 -5.37 -8.45
N LEU A 469 -24.11 -5.08 -7.41
CA LEU A 469 -22.68 -5.37 -7.36
C LEU A 469 -22.40 -6.87 -7.42
N LYS A 470 -23.07 -7.67 -6.56
CA LYS A 470 -22.91 -9.12 -6.50
C LYS A 470 -23.32 -9.85 -7.78
N ASN A 471 -24.35 -9.34 -8.45
CA ASN A 471 -24.79 -9.91 -9.73
C ASN A 471 -23.73 -9.83 -10.83
N ARG A 472 -22.85 -8.84 -10.80
CA ARG A 472 -21.78 -8.67 -11.79
C ARG A 472 -20.42 -9.17 -11.28
N PHE A 473 -20.19 -9.12 -9.97
CA PHE A 473 -18.96 -9.49 -9.30
C PHE A 473 -19.23 -10.59 -8.27
N PRO A 474 -19.21 -11.87 -8.68
CA PRO A 474 -19.45 -12.99 -7.79
C PRO A 474 -18.47 -13.01 -6.62
N VAL A 475 -18.97 -13.30 -5.41
CA VAL A 475 -18.21 -13.16 -4.16
C VAL A 475 -17.01 -14.10 -4.06
N GLU A 476 -17.08 -15.26 -4.71
CA GLU A 476 -16.00 -16.27 -4.76
C GLU A 476 -14.83 -15.86 -5.67
N ARG A 477 -15.01 -14.83 -6.50
CA ARG A 477 -14.00 -14.29 -7.41
C ARG A 477 -13.66 -12.83 -7.16
N THR A 478 -14.22 -12.25 -6.11
CA THR A 478 -14.13 -10.81 -5.85
C THR A 478 -13.64 -10.54 -4.44
N ILE A 479 -12.67 -9.67 -4.36
CA ILE A 479 -12.20 -9.04 -3.13
C ILE A 479 -12.94 -7.71 -2.98
N PHE A 480 -13.61 -7.54 -1.85
CA PHE A 480 -14.20 -6.27 -1.47
C PHE A 480 -13.22 -5.56 -0.52
N LEU A 481 -12.74 -4.40 -0.90
CA LEU A 481 -11.82 -3.59 -0.10
C LEU A 481 -12.49 -2.27 0.28
N GLU A 482 -12.78 -2.10 1.57
CA GLU A 482 -13.20 -0.83 2.09
C GLU A 482 -11.98 0.12 2.08
N ALA A 483 -11.84 0.83 0.95
CA ALA A 483 -10.75 1.75 0.66
C ALA A 483 -11.03 3.14 1.25
N GLY A 484 -11.43 3.16 2.51
CA GLY A 484 -11.81 4.33 3.29
C GLY A 484 -11.35 4.22 4.74
N ILE A 485 -11.90 5.09 5.58
CA ILE A 485 -11.54 5.18 7.00
C ILE A 485 -12.31 4.15 7.83
N GLY A 486 -13.56 3.84 7.46
CA GLY A 486 -14.42 2.92 8.20
C GLY A 486 -14.48 1.50 7.63
N SER A 487 -15.37 0.70 8.22
CA SER A 487 -15.61 -0.70 7.82
C SER A 487 -17.11 -1.06 7.79
N SER A 488 -17.99 -0.05 7.63
CA SER A 488 -19.44 -0.22 7.76
C SER A 488 -20.07 -0.95 6.56
N ILE A 489 -19.68 -0.61 5.33
CA ILE A 489 -20.26 -1.20 4.11
C ILE A 489 -19.96 -2.70 4.04
N GLY A 490 -18.74 -3.08 4.41
CA GLY A 490 -18.32 -4.48 4.46
C GLY A 490 -19.21 -5.34 5.37
N SER A 491 -19.72 -4.77 6.46
CA SER A 491 -20.63 -5.47 7.36
C SER A 491 -21.95 -5.84 6.67
N PHE A 492 -22.49 -4.96 5.83
CA PHE A 492 -23.71 -5.22 5.06
C PHE A 492 -23.49 -6.25 3.95
N ILE A 493 -22.33 -6.20 3.28
CA ILE A 493 -21.97 -7.23 2.30
C ILE A 493 -21.85 -8.60 2.95
N ARG A 494 -21.31 -8.69 4.17
CA ARG A 494 -21.23 -9.94 4.93
C ARG A 494 -22.61 -10.49 5.35
N GLN A 495 -23.54 -9.61 5.70
CA GLN A 495 -24.91 -9.99 6.10
C GLN A 495 -25.78 -10.47 4.93
N ALA A 496 -25.49 -9.98 3.71
CA ALA A 496 -26.28 -10.37 2.55
C ALA A 496 -26.13 -11.88 2.27
N PRO A 497 -27.22 -12.62 2.04
CA PRO A 497 -27.18 -14.06 1.85
C PRO A 497 -26.22 -14.47 0.75
N SER A 498 -25.38 -15.45 1.03
CA SER A 498 -24.53 -16.13 0.06
C SER A 498 -24.35 -17.58 0.50
N THR A 499 -24.57 -18.51 -0.41
CA THR A 499 -24.28 -19.94 -0.21
C THR A 499 -22.84 -20.29 -0.56
N GLU A 500 -22.08 -19.32 -1.12
CA GLU A 500 -20.75 -19.53 -1.64
C GLU A 500 -19.69 -18.98 -0.69
N GLU A 501 -18.52 -19.62 -0.68
CA GLU A 501 -17.36 -19.16 0.09
C GLU A 501 -16.82 -17.87 -0.52
N ARG A 502 -16.66 -16.83 0.31
CA ARG A 502 -16.23 -15.51 -0.12
C ARG A 502 -14.72 -15.48 -0.22
N LEU A 503 -14.19 -14.93 -1.31
CA LEU A 503 -12.74 -14.78 -1.50
C LEU A 503 -12.12 -13.84 -0.44
N GLY A 504 -12.74 -12.69 -0.17
CA GLY A 504 -12.28 -11.81 0.91
C GLY A 504 -13.05 -10.50 1.05
N MET A 505 -13.11 -10.03 2.28
CA MET A 505 -13.61 -8.71 2.66
C MET A 505 -12.57 -8.07 3.57
N PHE A 506 -11.98 -6.97 3.11
CA PHE A 506 -10.88 -6.27 3.77
C PHE A 506 -11.20 -4.80 3.97
N SER A 507 -10.45 -4.15 4.86
CA SER A 507 -10.55 -2.71 5.10
C SER A 507 -9.17 -2.09 5.27
N THR A 508 -9.06 -0.80 4.97
CA THR A 508 -7.85 0.00 5.19
C THR A 508 -7.57 0.17 6.68
N ALA A 509 -8.62 0.37 7.48
CA ALA A 509 -8.53 0.56 8.92
C ALA A 509 -9.35 -0.48 9.68
N PRO A 510 -8.93 -0.86 10.91
CA PRO A 510 -9.72 -1.74 11.77
C PRO A 510 -10.97 -1.04 12.29
N GLU A 511 -11.89 -1.80 12.89
CA GLU A 511 -13.02 -1.23 13.62
C GLU A 511 -12.50 -0.44 14.83
N THR A 512 -12.63 0.89 14.80
CA THR A 512 -11.92 1.85 15.66
C THR A 512 -12.30 1.79 17.13
N TRP A 513 -13.53 1.43 17.46
CA TRP A 513 -14.07 1.44 18.82
C TRP A 513 -13.48 0.39 19.78
N ARG A 514 -12.54 -0.44 19.31
CA ARG A 514 -11.92 -1.53 20.10
C ARG A 514 -10.49 -1.22 20.56
N LEU A 515 -9.93 -0.07 20.28
CA LEU A 515 -8.51 0.18 20.49
C LEU A 515 -8.25 1.33 21.47
N ASP A 516 -7.29 1.12 22.38
CA ASP A 516 -6.75 2.18 23.25
C ASP A 516 -6.04 3.26 22.42
N ALA A 517 -6.34 4.52 22.66
CA ALA A 517 -5.82 5.67 21.90
C ALA A 517 -4.28 5.70 21.79
N GLY A 518 -3.56 5.24 22.82
CA GLY A 518 -2.10 5.21 22.81
C GLY A 518 -1.46 4.12 21.93
N ARG A 519 -2.21 3.09 21.52
CA ARG A 519 -1.75 1.98 20.68
C ARG A 519 -2.30 2.04 19.26
N TYR A 520 -3.10 3.04 18.96
CA TYR A 520 -3.84 3.14 17.72
C TYR A 520 -2.97 3.17 16.45
N PRO A 521 -1.91 3.98 16.35
CA PRO A 521 -1.08 4.02 15.15
C PRO A 521 -0.41 2.69 14.84
N GLN A 522 0.04 1.96 15.87
CA GLN A 522 0.66 0.65 15.73
C GLN A 522 -0.35 -0.40 15.24
N ALA A 523 -1.54 -0.42 15.84
CA ALA A 523 -2.60 -1.36 15.48
C ALA A 523 -3.13 -1.09 14.07
N LEU A 524 -3.22 0.17 13.65
CA LEU A 524 -3.57 0.55 12.29
C LEU A 524 -2.53 0.07 11.28
N SER A 525 -1.24 0.30 11.55
CA SER A 525 -0.15 -0.17 10.69
C SER A 525 -0.14 -1.70 10.58
N ASP A 526 -0.31 -2.42 11.69
CA ASP A 526 -0.43 -3.89 11.69
C ASP A 526 -1.62 -4.37 10.86
N HIS A 527 -2.77 -3.71 10.97
CA HIS A 527 -3.97 -4.03 10.20
C HIS A 527 -3.76 -3.78 8.71
N LEU A 528 -3.27 -2.60 8.34
CA LEU A 528 -3.01 -2.20 6.96
C LEU A 528 -2.03 -3.15 6.27
N LEU A 529 -0.91 -3.49 6.93
CA LEU A 529 0.06 -4.45 6.42
C LEU A 529 -0.49 -5.88 6.34
N SER A 530 -1.36 -6.27 7.28
CA SER A 530 -2.06 -7.56 7.21
C SER A 530 -3.00 -7.61 6.01
N THR A 531 -3.77 -6.54 5.78
CA THR A 531 -4.63 -6.40 4.60
C THR A 531 -3.81 -6.47 3.31
N LEU A 532 -2.69 -5.74 3.22
CA LEU A 532 -1.79 -5.79 2.06
C LEU A 532 -1.23 -7.21 1.82
N GLY A 533 -0.87 -7.91 2.89
CA GLY A 533 -0.40 -9.28 2.84
C GLY A 533 -1.46 -10.26 2.35
N ASP A 534 -2.68 -10.13 2.84
CA ASP A 534 -3.82 -10.93 2.40
C ASP A 534 -4.12 -10.69 0.90
N LEU A 535 -4.14 -9.43 0.47
CA LEU A 535 -4.33 -9.06 -0.94
C LEU A 535 -3.22 -9.64 -1.82
N TRP A 536 -1.97 -9.61 -1.36
CA TRP A 536 -0.85 -10.25 -2.06
C TRP A 536 -1.00 -11.78 -2.12
N ALA A 537 -1.38 -12.41 -1.01
CA ALA A 537 -1.59 -13.84 -0.94
C ALA A 537 -2.72 -14.30 -1.86
N LEU A 538 -3.77 -13.50 -2.00
CA LEU A 538 -4.90 -13.72 -2.91
C LEU A 538 -4.63 -13.30 -4.37
N ASN A 539 -3.39 -12.95 -4.72
CA ASN A 539 -2.98 -12.56 -6.08
C ASN A 539 -3.68 -11.28 -6.61
N ALA A 540 -4.02 -10.34 -5.75
CA ALA A 540 -4.69 -9.09 -6.13
C ALA A 540 -3.79 -8.09 -6.89
N GLY A 541 -2.52 -8.43 -7.13
CA GLY A 541 -1.62 -7.64 -7.97
C GLY A 541 -0.77 -6.61 -7.21
N VAL A 542 -0.40 -6.89 -5.95
CA VAL A 542 0.46 -6.00 -5.16
C VAL A 542 1.78 -5.69 -5.87
N ASP A 543 2.08 -4.40 -6.02
CA ASP A 543 3.35 -3.87 -6.50
C ASP A 543 4.27 -3.49 -5.33
N TRP A 544 5.18 -4.40 -4.99
CA TRP A 544 6.17 -4.16 -3.93
C TRP A 544 7.15 -3.01 -4.26
N LEU A 545 7.34 -2.67 -5.55
CA LEU A 545 8.14 -1.51 -5.94
C LEU A 545 7.41 -0.21 -5.58
N GLY A 546 6.13 -0.13 -5.90
CA GLY A 546 5.26 0.99 -5.52
C GLY A 546 5.19 1.14 -4.00
N PHE A 547 4.98 0.03 -3.27
CA PHE A 547 4.92 0.01 -1.81
C PHE A 547 6.19 0.56 -1.14
N SER A 548 7.38 0.17 -1.63
CA SER A 548 8.68 0.55 -1.04
C SER A 548 9.32 1.81 -1.67
N ARG A 549 8.61 2.52 -2.56
CA ARG A 549 9.18 3.64 -3.35
C ARG A 549 9.77 4.76 -2.50
N ALA A 550 9.15 5.07 -1.37
CA ALA A 550 9.58 6.13 -0.47
C ALA A 550 10.74 5.74 0.45
N GLU A 551 11.15 4.47 0.46
CA GLU A 551 12.13 3.93 1.40
C GLU A 551 13.52 3.81 0.76
N ARG A 552 14.55 4.03 1.56
CA ARG A 552 15.96 3.81 1.19
C ARG A 552 16.50 2.62 1.96
N LEU A 553 16.28 1.43 1.42
CA LEU A 553 16.66 0.17 2.02
C LEU A 553 17.61 -0.60 1.11
N THR A 554 18.39 -1.50 1.69
CA THR A 554 19.34 -2.34 0.96
C THR A 554 18.92 -3.80 0.99
N LYS A 555 19.21 -4.54 -0.09
CA LYS A 555 19.03 -5.99 -0.10
C LYS A 555 20.08 -6.65 0.77
N VAL A 556 19.66 -7.61 1.59
CA VAL A 556 20.50 -8.42 2.45
C VAL A 556 20.38 -9.90 2.07
N SER A 557 21.29 -10.73 2.57
CA SER A 557 21.20 -12.19 2.39
C SER A 557 20.06 -12.74 3.26
N ILE A 558 19.11 -13.44 2.64
CA ILE A 558 17.96 -14.07 3.31
C ILE A 558 17.72 -15.48 2.78
#